data_864b75bfe8e80b55628653454a426dd8
#
_entry.id   864b75bfe8e80b55628653454a426dd8
#
_cell.length_a   1.000
_cell.length_b   1.000
_cell.length_c   1.000
_cell.angle_alpha   90.00
_cell.angle_beta   90.00
_cell.angle_gamma   90.00
#
_symmetry.space_group_name_H-M   'P 1'
#
loop_
_entity.id
_entity.type
_entity.pdbx_description
1 polymer ?
#
loop_
_entity_poly.entity_id
_entity_poly.type
_entity_poly.pdbx_seq_one_letter_code
_entity_poly.pdbx_strand_id
1 'polypeptide(L)'
;MTPDQLARDAAAAVSCGAGAVHVHVRDEDEQESLDPDDVARTVYAIRTACPNVPVGVSTGAWIVPDLRERLRLVRSWRLTPDFASVNLHEAGSIDVIRSLLDKGIGVEAGIWNAPAARTFVESDVLDECLRLLVEPAEGSANARENLRQIEAVLQTAPCPRLLHGLGVFAWEFISVAARRGYDTRTGLEDTLTLPDGSRADGNRALVAAASQMLGLESKGRGCLFHRWW
;
A
#
# COMPACT_ATOMS: atom_id res chain seq x y z
N MET A 1 -8.28 -7.25 14.65
CA MET A 1 -6.83 -7.24 15.03
C MET A 1 -6.53 -6.00 15.85
N THR A 2 -5.89 -6.17 17.01
CA THR A 2 -5.48 -5.03 17.87
C THR A 2 -4.20 -4.37 17.33
N PRO A 3 -3.88 -3.12 17.74
CA PRO A 3 -2.60 -2.46 17.39
C PRO A 3 -1.37 -3.31 17.75
N ASP A 4 -1.37 -4.01 18.89
CA ASP A 4 -0.26 -4.89 19.29
C ASP A 4 -0.15 -6.15 18.41
N GLN A 5 -1.26 -6.67 17.90
CA GLN A 5 -1.24 -7.78 16.95
C GLN A 5 -0.68 -7.33 15.60
N LEU A 6 -1.10 -6.17 15.10
CA LEU A 6 -0.56 -5.57 13.88
C LEU A 6 0.95 -5.30 14.03
N ALA A 7 1.39 -4.78 15.18
CA ALA A 7 2.80 -4.52 15.45
C ALA A 7 3.66 -5.79 15.46
N ARG A 8 3.17 -6.88 16.06
CA ARG A 8 3.88 -8.18 16.04
C ARG A 8 3.96 -8.77 14.63
N ASP A 9 2.88 -8.68 13.87
CA ASP A 9 2.85 -9.19 12.49
C ASP A 9 3.75 -8.37 11.57
N ALA A 10 3.74 -7.04 11.72
CA ALA A 10 4.66 -6.14 11.03
C ALA A 10 6.12 -6.48 11.35
N ALA A 11 6.48 -6.69 12.62
CA ALA A 11 7.85 -7.08 13.00
C ALA A 11 8.25 -8.42 12.40
N ALA A 12 7.33 -9.38 12.32
CA ALA A 12 7.59 -10.67 11.68
C ALA A 12 7.81 -10.52 10.16
N ALA A 13 7.03 -9.68 9.47
CA ALA A 13 7.22 -9.37 8.05
C ALA A 13 8.56 -8.64 7.80
N VAL A 14 8.89 -7.64 8.61
CA VAL A 14 10.15 -6.89 8.53
C VAL A 14 11.36 -7.81 8.73
N SER A 15 11.28 -8.79 9.64
CA SER A 15 12.36 -9.77 9.84
C SER A 15 12.62 -10.64 8.60
N CYS A 16 11.68 -10.69 7.66
CA CYS A 16 11.78 -11.42 6.39
C CYS A 16 12.08 -10.51 5.18
N GLY A 17 12.38 -9.21 5.42
CA GLY A 17 12.85 -8.30 4.39
C GLY A 17 11.82 -7.26 3.93
N ALA A 18 10.65 -7.13 4.58
CA ALA A 18 9.76 -6.02 4.30
C ALA A 18 10.42 -4.69 4.69
N GLY A 19 10.45 -3.73 3.80
CA GLY A 19 11.06 -2.43 4.03
C GLY A 19 10.07 -1.32 4.38
N ALA A 20 8.78 -1.57 4.22
CA ALA A 20 7.68 -0.76 4.72
C ALA A 20 6.50 -1.67 5.06
N VAL A 21 5.59 -1.16 5.85
CA VAL A 21 4.34 -1.85 6.16
C VAL A 21 3.15 -0.96 5.81
N HIS A 22 2.11 -1.57 5.26
CA HIS A 22 0.83 -0.93 5.03
C HIS A 22 -0.24 -1.68 5.84
N VAL A 23 -1.07 -0.95 6.58
CA VAL A 23 -2.07 -1.56 7.45
C VAL A 23 -3.43 -0.88 7.33
N HIS A 24 -4.48 -1.67 7.54
CA HIS A 24 -5.82 -1.17 7.76
C HIS A 24 -6.04 -0.98 9.27
N VAL A 25 -6.11 0.27 9.68
CA VAL A 25 -6.35 0.64 11.10
C VAL A 25 -7.73 0.15 11.52
N ARG A 26 -7.85 -0.36 12.74
CA ARG A 26 -9.12 -0.85 13.29
C ARG A 26 -9.41 -0.22 14.64
N ASP A 27 -10.71 -0.01 14.89
CA ASP A 27 -11.24 0.40 16.20
C ASP A 27 -11.34 -0.80 17.17
N GLU A 28 -11.95 -0.56 18.33
CA GLU A 28 -12.13 -1.57 19.38
C GLU A 28 -13.16 -2.66 18.98
N ASP A 29 -14.06 -2.36 18.03
CA ASP A 29 -15.04 -3.30 17.47
C ASP A 29 -14.50 -4.04 16.23
N GLU A 30 -13.18 -3.94 15.96
CA GLU A 30 -12.49 -4.52 14.79
C GLU A 30 -12.96 -3.98 13.43
N GLN A 31 -13.70 -2.86 13.40
CA GLN A 31 -14.05 -2.18 12.16
C GLN A 31 -12.89 -1.30 11.69
N GLU A 32 -12.76 -1.13 10.37
CA GLU A 32 -11.75 -0.21 9.84
C GLU A 32 -12.08 1.23 10.25
N SER A 33 -11.04 1.98 10.65
CA SER A 33 -11.19 3.30 11.25
C SER A 33 -10.20 4.30 10.69
N LEU A 34 -10.66 5.55 10.53
CA LEU A 34 -9.82 6.73 10.28
C LEU A 34 -9.79 7.67 11.49
N ASP A 35 -10.32 7.23 12.64
CA ASP A 35 -10.28 8.02 13.86
C ASP A 35 -8.83 8.34 14.26
N PRO A 36 -8.53 9.59 14.65
CA PRO A 36 -7.16 10.02 14.96
C PRO A 36 -6.53 9.24 16.12
N ASP A 37 -7.30 8.78 17.09
CA ASP A 37 -6.76 8.03 18.22
C ASP A 37 -6.46 6.57 17.83
N ASP A 38 -7.27 5.96 16.97
CA ASP A 38 -7.02 4.63 16.42
C ASP A 38 -5.78 4.60 15.53
N VAL A 39 -5.66 5.60 14.64
CA VAL A 39 -4.48 5.77 13.79
C VAL A 39 -3.24 5.98 14.66
N ALA A 40 -3.31 6.86 15.67
CA ALA A 40 -2.20 7.13 16.55
C ALA A 40 -1.76 5.89 17.33
N ARG A 41 -2.69 5.13 17.91
CA ARG A 41 -2.39 3.89 18.64
C ARG A 41 -1.71 2.86 17.74
N THR A 42 -2.22 2.68 16.53
CA THR A 42 -1.68 1.70 15.57
C THR A 42 -0.27 2.10 15.09
N VAL A 43 -0.09 3.35 14.66
CA VAL A 43 1.22 3.86 14.19
C VAL A 43 2.26 3.80 15.32
N TYR A 44 1.88 4.19 16.54
CA TYR A 44 2.77 4.12 17.70
C TYR A 44 3.23 2.68 18.01
N ALA A 45 2.29 1.73 18.01
CA ALA A 45 2.60 0.34 18.30
C ALA A 45 3.56 -0.26 17.25
N ILE A 46 3.30 0.00 15.95
CA ILE A 46 4.15 -0.51 14.88
C ILE A 46 5.53 0.14 14.92
N ARG A 47 5.63 1.46 15.09
CA ARG A 47 6.93 2.16 15.18
C ARG A 47 7.74 1.72 16.38
N THR A 48 7.09 1.34 17.48
CA THR A 48 7.79 0.78 18.67
C THR A 48 8.37 -0.60 18.37
N ALA A 49 7.64 -1.44 17.64
CA ALA A 49 8.07 -2.80 17.28
C ALA A 49 9.06 -2.81 16.10
N CYS A 50 8.94 -1.87 15.17
CA CYS A 50 9.73 -1.76 13.93
C CYS A 50 10.32 -0.36 13.79
N PRO A 51 11.32 0.03 14.60
CA PRO A 51 11.95 1.34 14.47
C PRO A 51 12.55 1.52 13.06
N ASN A 52 12.36 2.70 12.48
CA ASN A 52 12.88 3.08 11.16
C ASN A 52 12.24 2.36 9.95
N VAL A 53 11.14 1.69 10.14
CA VAL A 53 10.35 1.11 9.04
C VAL A 53 9.16 2.02 8.76
N PRO A 54 8.99 2.55 7.53
CA PRO A 54 7.85 3.38 7.19
C PRO A 54 6.52 2.66 7.39
N VAL A 55 5.56 3.36 7.98
CA VAL A 55 4.21 2.86 8.28
C VAL A 55 3.20 3.60 7.42
N GLY A 56 2.47 2.87 6.60
CA GLY A 56 1.38 3.36 5.78
C GLY A 56 0.02 2.89 6.27
N VAL A 57 -1.02 3.67 5.95
CA VAL A 57 -2.42 3.33 6.25
C VAL A 57 -3.32 3.52 5.04
N SER A 58 -4.45 2.81 5.01
CA SER A 58 -5.50 3.02 4.02
C SER A 58 -6.37 4.23 4.36
N THR A 59 -6.87 4.94 3.33
CA THR A 59 -7.90 6.00 3.46
C THR A 59 -9.12 5.73 2.60
N GLY A 60 -9.39 4.47 2.28
CA GLY A 60 -10.44 4.06 1.37
C GLY A 60 -11.84 4.59 1.72
N ALA A 61 -12.62 4.90 0.69
CA ALA A 61 -13.98 5.43 0.85
C ALA A 61 -14.94 4.44 1.50
N TRP A 62 -14.64 3.17 1.49
CA TRP A 62 -15.43 2.15 2.20
C TRP A 62 -15.33 2.28 3.73
N ILE A 63 -14.22 2.85 4.26
CA ILE A 63 -14.03 3.08 5.70
C ILE A 63 -14.93 4.24 6.16
N VAL A 64 -14.88 5.36 5.44
CA VAL A 64 -15.71 6.54 5.69
C VAL A 64 -16.24 7.06 4.34
N PRO A 65 -17.46 6.66 3.93
CA PRO A 65 -18.02 7.01 2.63
C PRO A 65 -18.27 8.51 2.43
N ASP A 66 -18.62 9.24 3.50
CA ASP A 66 -18.81 10.68 3.44
C ASP A 66 -17.46 11.40 3.29
N LEU A 67 -17.25 12.07 2.15
CA LEU A 67 -16.00 12.75 1.83
C LEU A 67 -15.66 13.86 2.84
N ARG A 68 -16.65 14.62 3.32
CA ARG A 68 -16.40 15.71 4.26
C ARG A 68 -15.91 15.18 5.59
N GLU A 69 -16.52 14.11 6.05
CA GLU A 69 -16.14 13.45 7.29
C GLU A 69 -14.76 12.79 7.14
N ARG A 70 -14.49 12.10 6.02
CA ARG A 70 -13.17 11.52 5.72
C ARG A 70 -12.07 12.58 5.73
N LEU A 71 -12.28 13.71 5.07
CA LEU A 71 -11.36 14.85 5.09
C LEU A 71 -11.17 15.43 6.50
N ARG A 72 -12.25 15.54 7.27
CA ARG A 72 -12.20 16.03 8.66
C ARG A 72 -11.32 15.11 9.52
N LEU A 73 -11.51 13.79 9.41
CA LEU A 73 -10.73 12.80 10.16
C LEU A 73 -9.26 12.84 9.77
N VAL A 74 -8.92 12.76 8.49
CA VAL A 74 -7.54 12.82 8.00
C VAL A 74 -6.84 14.10 8.49
N ARG A 75 -7.50 15.25 8.42
CA ARG A 75 -6.95 16.52 8.91
C ARG A 75 -6.71 16.55 10.42
N SER A 76 -7.47 15.77 11.18
CA SER A 76 -7.36 15.71 12.64
C SER A 76 -6.24 14.79 13.15
N TRP A 77 -5.61 13.98 12.33
CA TRP A 77 -4.51 13.10 12.73
C TRP A 77 -3.35 13.92 13.33
N ARG A 78 -2.86 13.49 14.50
CA ARG A 78 -1.76 14.16 15.24
C ARG A 78 -0.48 13.35 15.18
N LEU A 79 -0.52 12.06 15.49
CA LEU A 79 0.56 11.12 15.21
C LEU A 79 0.28 10.52 13.82
N THR A 80 0.96 11.06 12.81
CA THR A 80 0.71 10.71 11.41
C THR A 80 1.47 9.47 10.98
N PRO A 81 0.92 8.66 10.06
CA PRO A 81 1.69 7.64 9.35
C PRO A 81 2.76 8.32 8.47
N ASP A 82 3.71 7.54 7.97
CA ASP A 82 4.72 8.04 7.03
C ASP A 82 4.14 8.22 5.63
N PHE A 83 3.17 7.38 5.26
CA PHE A 83 2.42 7.48 4.02
C PHE A 83 0.98 6.97 4.16
N ALA A 84 0.13 7.29 3.18
CA ALA A 84 -1.21 6.74 3.09
C ALA A 84 -1.59 6.44 1.64
N SER A 85 -2.39 5.39 1.42
CA SER A 85 -2.92 5.08 0.10
C SER A 85 -4.25 5.80 -0.14
N VAL A 86 -4.44 6.30 -1.36
CA VAL A 86 -5.68 6.94 -1.82
C VAL A 86 -6.06 6.39 -3.18
N ASN A 87 -7.24 5.82 -3.31
CA ASN A 87 -7.70 5.23 -4.56
C ASN A 87 -8.26 6.30 -5.51
N LEU A 88 -7.67 6.43 -6.69
CA LEU A 88 -8.02 7.48 -7.67
C LEU A 88 -9.39 7.29 -8.36
N HIS A 89 -9.99 6.10 -8.25
CA HIS A 89 -11.35 5.86 -8.74
C HIS A 89 -12.44 6.35 -7.76
N GLU A 90 -12.06 6.71 -6.54
CA GLU A 90 -12.98 7.19 -5.52
C GLU A 90 -13.29 8.68 -5.69
N ALA A 91 -14.55 9.06 -5.44
CA ALA A 91 -14.93 10.46 -5.46
C ALA A 91 -14.16 11.28 -4.42
N GLY A 92 -13.63 12.43 -4.83
CA GLY A 92 -12.86 13.33 -3.96
C GLY A 92 -11.45 12.85 -3.62
N SER A 93 -10.92 11.85 -4.33
CA SER A 93 -9.57 11.32 -4.13
C SER A 93 -8.49 12.41 -4.15
N ILE A 94 -8.55 13.37 -5.07
CA ILE A 94 -7.59 14.47 -5.16
C ILE A 94 -7.64 15.37 -3.91
N ASP A 95 -8.81 15.60 -3.35
CA ASP A 95 -8.93 16.41 -2.12
C ASP A 95 -8.34 15.68 -0.90
N VAL A 96 -8.48 14.34 -0.86
CA VAL A 96 -7.84 13.50 0.17
C VAL A 96 -6.32 13.54 0.00
N ILE A 97 -5.81 13.40 -1.23
CA ILE A 97 -4.38 13.51 -1.54
C ILE A 97 -3.82 14.84 -1.04
N ARG A 98 -4.43 15.95 -1.44
CA ARG A 98 -4.00 17.29 -0.99
C ARG A 98 -4.00 17.43 0.53
N SER A 99 -5.04 16.90 1.20
CA SER A 99 -5.11 16.94 2.67
C SER A 99 -4.00 16.14 3.36
N LEU A 100 -3.52 15.06 2.76
CA LEU A 100 -2.38 14.27 3.24
C LEU A 100 -1.07 15.02 3.00
N LEU A 101 -0.86 15.52 1.78
CA LEU A 101 0.34 16.30 1.40
C LEU A 101 0.50 17.55 2.26
N ASP A 102 -0.58 18.29 2.55
CA ASP A 102 -0.58 19.44 3.46
C ASP A 102 -0.11 19.11 4.88
N LYS A 103 -0.21 17.84 5.27
CA LYS A 103 0.28 17.31 6.56
C LYS A 103 1.70 16.72 6.49
N GLY A 104 2.33 16.74 5.32
CA GLY A 104 3.63 16.10 5.10
C GLY A 104 3.57 14.57 5.10
N ILE A 105 2.40 13.98 4.83
CA ILE A 105 2.21 12.54 4.72
C ILE A 105 2.43 12.14 3.26
N GLY A 106 3.34 11.19 3.00
CA GLY A 106 3.56 10.66 1.65
C GLY A 106 2.28 9.99 1.11
N VAL A 107 2.06 10.08 -0.20
CA VAL A 107 0.86 9.50 -0.82
C VAL A 107 1.21 8.38 -1.77
N GLU A 108 0.61 7.21 -1.58
CA GLU A 108 0.51 6.16 -2.58
C GLU A 108 -0.78 6.36 -3.38
N ALA A 109 -0.63 6.80 -4.63
CA ALA A 109 -1.76 7.02 -5.52
C ALA A 109 -2.25 5.67 -6.10
N GLY A 110 -3.38 5.17 -5.60
CA GLY A 110 -3.96 3.88 -5.95
C GLY A 110 -4.61 3.88 -7.34
N ILE A 111 -4.08 3.11 -8.25
CA ILE A 111 -4.50 3.02 -9.65
C ILE A 111 -5.05 1.62 -9.95
N TRP A 112 -6.36 1.50 -10.00
CA TRP A 112 -7.06 0.23 -10.23
C TRP A 112 -7.43 -0.02 -11.69
N ASN A 113 -7.51 1.05 -12.49
CA ASN A 113 -7.94 0.98 -13.89
C ASN A 113 -7.42 2.18 -14.70
N ALA A 114 -7.56 2.13 -16.01
CA ALA A 114 -7.13 3.21 -16.90
C ALA A 114 -7.86 4.56 -16.67
N PRO A 115 -9.17 4.62 -16.33
CA PRO A 115 -9.78 5.88 -15.89
C PRO A 115 -9.10 6.52 -14.69
N ALA A 116 -8.81 5.75 -13.62
CA ALA A 116 -8.07 6.23 -12.45
C ALA A 116 -6.66 6.75 -12.82
N ALA A 117 -5.97 6.04 -13.72
CA ALA A 117 -4.69 6.49 -14.26
C ALA A 117 -4.80 7.85 -14.98
N ARG A 118 -5.85 8.07 -15.76
CA ARG A 118 -6.11 9.37 -16.42
C ARG A 118 -6.37 10.47 -15.39
N THR A 119 -7.23 10.21 -14.41
CA THR A 119 -7.49 11.16 -13.30
C THR A 119 -6.18 11.60 -12.65
N PHE A 120 -5.25 10.67 -12.43
CA PHE A 120 -3.95 10.99 -11.85
C PHE A 120 -3.08 11.85 -12.79
N VAL A 121 -2.91 11.43 -14.04
CA VAL A 121 -2.05 12.14 -15.01
C VAL A 121 -2.55 13.56 -15.32
N GLU A 122 -3.86 13.77 -15.26
CA GLU A 122 -4.50 15.07 -15.49
C GLU A 122 -4.56 15.95 -14.23
N SER A 123 -4.14 15.43 -13.07
CA SER A 123 -4.18 16.16 -11.81
C SER A 123 -2.92 16.99 -11.58
N ASP A 124 -3.05 17.97 -10.68
CA ASP A 124 -1.96 18.82 -10.22
C ASP A 124 -1.10 18.18 -9.10
N VAL A 125 -1.44 16.97 -8.66
CA VAL A 125 -0.71 16.23 -7.61
C VAL A 125 0.26 15.19 -8.17
N LEU A 126 0.40 15.13 -9.49
CA LEU A 126 1.21 14.12 -10.21
C LEU A 126 2.65 14.03 -9.69
N ASP A 127 3.30 15.17 -9.46
CA ASP A 127 4.71 15.27 -9.08
C ASP A 127 4.92 15.28 -7.55
N GLU A 128 3.84 15.24 -6.77
CA GLU A 128 3.89 15.34 -5.32
C GLU A 128 3.68 14.00 -4.60
N CYS A 129 3.15 13.00 -5.31
CA CYS A 129 2.91 11.69 -4.72
C CYS A 129 4.21 10.89 -4.55
N LEU A 130 4.28 10.14 -3.45
CA LEU A 130 5.40 9.27 -3.11
C LEU A 130 5.65 8.21 -4.20
N ARG A 131 4.57 7.55 -4.64
CA ARG A 131 4.58 6.55 -5.70
C ARG A 131 3.17 6.21 -6.18
N LEU A 132 3.11 5.56 -7.34
CA LEU A 132 1.90 4.94 -7.86
C LEU A 132 1.74 3.55 -7.27
N LEU A 133 0.61 3.27 -6.66
CA LEU A 133 0.20 1.96 -6.22
C LEU A 133 -0.67 1.35 -7.33
N VAL A 134 -0.04 0.57 -8.22
CA VAL A 134 -0.74 -0.07 -9.35
C VAL A 134 -1.32 -1.40 -8.90
N GLU A 135 -2.65 -1.44 -8.83
CA GLU A 135 -3.43 -2.57 -8.36
C GLU A 135 -4.56 -2.87 -9.37
N PRO A 136 -4.26 -3.62 -10.45
CA PRO A 136 -5.28 -3.95 -11.43
C PRO A 136 -6.44 -4.70 -10.77
N ALA A 137 -7.65 -4.15 -10.89
CA ALA A 137 -8.83 -4.59 -10.14
C ALA A 137 -9.03 -6.10 -10.11
N GLU A 138 -9.41 -6.61 -8.94
CA GLU A 138 -9.69 -8.01 -8.67
C GLU A 138 -10.88 -8.52 -9.52
N GLY A 139 -10.84 -9.81 -9.90
CA GLY A 139 -11.96 -10.51 -10.55
C GLY A 139 -12.14 -10.22 -12.03
N SER A 140 -11.34 -9.36 -12.64
CA SER A 140 -11.33 -9.25 -14.09
C SER A 140 -10.55 -10.44 -14.68
N ALA A 141 -11.20 -11.28 -15.50
CA ALA A 141 -10.51 -12.25 -16.36
C ALA A 141 -9.40 -11.57 -17.20
N ASN A 142 -9.28 -10.26 -17.13
CA ASN A 142 -8.44 -9.34 -17.86
C ASN A 142 -7.46 -8.53 -17.01
N ALA A 143 -7.07 -8.96 -15.79
CA ALA A 143 -6.13 -8.20 -14.95
C ALA A 143 -4.83 -7.83 -15.68
N ARG A 144 -4.31 -8.73 -16.55
CA ARG A 144 -3.15 -8.45 -17.40
C ARG A 144 -3.43 -7.37 -18.45
N GLU A 145 -4.63 -7.38 -19.03
CA GLU A 145 -5.06 -6.35 -20.00
C GLU A 145 -5.25 -5.02 -19.29
N ASN A 146 -5.90 -5.04 -18.12
CA ASN A 146 -6.07 -3.85 -17.29
C ASN A 146 -4.71 -3.23 -16.92
N LEU A 147 -3.74 -4.05 -16.52
CA LEU A 147 -2.37 -3.58 -16.27
C LEU A 147 -1.77 -2.90 -17.50
N ARG A 148 -1.91 -3.50 -18.70
CA ARG A 148 -1.40 -2.89 -19.95
C ARG A 148 -2.06 -1.55 -20.24
N GLN A 149 -3.37 -1.43 -20.04
CA GLN A 149 -4.11 -0.19 -20.23
C GLN A 149 -3.72 0.90 -19.23
N ILE A 150 -3.53 0.54 -17.96
CA ILE A 150 -3.01 1.44 -16.92
C ILE A 150 -1.64 1.96 -17.34
N GLU A 151 -0.72 1.07 -17.70
CA GLU A 151 0.64 1.44 -18.05
C GLU A 151 0.75 2.29 -19.31
N ALA A 152 -0.13 2.06 -20.29
CA ALA A 152 -0.19 2.89 -21.48
C ALA A 152 -0.55 4.36 -21.14
N VAL A 153 -1.41 4.57 -20.16
CA VAL A 153 -1.75 5.92 -19.67
C VAL A 153 -0.60 6.51 -18.85
N LEU A 154 0.03 5.70 -17.99
CA LEU A 154 1.08 6.15 -17.07
C LEU A 154 2.47 6.26 -17.74
N GLN A 155 2.59 6.05 -19.04
CA GLN A 155 3.87 5.91 -19.74
C GLN A 155 4.84 7.08 -19.47
N THR A 156 4.34 8.29 -19.34
CA THR A 156 5.13 9.51 -19.11
C THR A 156 5.13 9.99 -17.68
N ALA A 157 4.41 9.33 -16.78
CA ALA A 157 4.37 9.72 -15.37
C ALA A 157 5.72 9.43 -14.70
N PRO A 158 6.38 10.44 -14.11
CA PRO A 158 7.73 10.31 -13.54
C PRO A 158 7.75 9.58 -12.19
N CYS A 159 6.58 9.32 -11.62
CA CYS A 159 6.42 8.78 -10.28
C CYS A 159 6.89 7.31 -10.20
N PRO A 160 7.63 6.90 -9.16
CA PRO A 160 7.96 5.50 -8.89
C PRO A 160 6.70 4.62 -8.83
N ARG A 161 6.84 3.33 -9.12
CA ARG A 161 5.71 2.40 -9.19
C ARG A 161 5.88 1.26 -8.21
N LEU A 162 4.81 0.94 -7.51
CA LEU A 162 4.61 -0.30 -6.80
C LEU A 162 3.50 -1.06 -7.52
N LEU A 163 3.77 -2.30 -7.92
CA LEU A 163 2.79 -3.18 -8.56
C LEU A 163 2.53 -4.38 -7.66
N HIS A 164 1.28 -4.63 -7.36
CA HIS A 164 0.86 -5.88 -6.74
C HIS A 164 -0.41 -6.41 -7.38
N GLY A 165 -0.73 -7.65 -7.08
CA GLY A 165 -1.94 -8.31 -7.57
C GLY A 165 -2.68 -8.98 -6.43
N LEU A 166 -3.95 -9.27 -6.68
CA LEU A 166 -4.85 -9.94 -5.74
C LEU A 166 -5.15 -11.37 -6.19
N GLY A 167 -5.38 -12.25 -5.23
CA GLY A 167 -5.79 -13.63 -5.47
C GLY A 167 -4.80 -14.38 -6.37
N VAL A 168 -5.29 -14.88 -7.49
CA VAL A 168 -4.49 -15.67 -8.45
C VAL A 168 -3.38 -14.88 -9.14
N PHE A 169 -3.45 -13.56 -9.14
CA PHE A 169 -2.45 -12.68 -9.76
C PHE A 169 -1.37 -12.19 -8.78
N ALA A 170 -1.50 -12.46 -7.47
CA ALA A 170 -0.57 -11.95 -6.47
C ALA A 170 0.89 -12.29 -6.83
N TRP A 171 1.22 -13.56 -7.01
CA TRP A 171 2.58 -14.01 -7.31
C TRP A 171 3.04 -13.67 -8.73
N GLU A 172 2.12 -13.65 -9.69
CA GLU A 172 2.43 -13.25 -11.05
C GLU A 172 2.89 -11.80 -11.10
N PHE A 173 2.16 -10.89 -10.42
CA PHE A 173 2.48 -9.47 -10.48
C PHE A 173 3.71 -9.09 -9.65
N ILE A 174 4.05 -9.82 -8.60
CA ILE A 174 5.37 -9.72 -7.96
C ILE A 174 6.48 -10.02 -8.97
N SER A 175 6.35 -11.09 -9.76
CA SER A 175 7.33 -11.43 -10.80
C SER A 175 7.38 -10.38 -11.92
N VAL A 176 6.24 -9.77 -12.26
CA VAL A 176 6.18 -8.67 -13.25
C VAL A 176 6.86 -7.43 -12.70
N ALA A 177 6.60 -7.06 -11.44
CA ALA A 177 7.22 -5.93 -10.76
C ALA A 177 8.75 -6.08 -10.75
N ALA A 178 9.26 -7.24 -10.36
CA ALA A 178 10.71 -7.54 -10.37
C ALA A 178 11.36 -7.32 -11.73
N ARG A 179 10.74 -7.84 -12.81
CA ARG A 179 11.28 -7.67 -14.18
C ARG A 179 11.27 -6.23 -14.67
N ARG A 180 10.40 -5.39 -14.13
CA ARG A 180 10.25 -3.97 -14.51
C ARG A 180 10.99 -3.01 -13.58
N GLY A 181 11.61 -3.52 -12.52
CA GLY A 181 12.27 -2.68 -11.51
C GLY A 181 11.28 -1.85 -10.69
N TYR A 182 10.04 -2.33 -10.54
CA TYR A 182 9.04 -1.72 -9.68
C TYR A 182 9.14 -2.29 -8.27
N ASP A 183 8.71 -1.51 -7.28
CA ASP A 183 8.41 -2.04 -5.96
C ASP A 183 7.24 -3.03 -6.04
N THR A 184 7.09 -3.84 -5.01
CA THR A 184 5.94 -4.73 -4.87
C THR A 184 5.54 -4.87 -3.42
N ARG A 185 4.33 -5.36 -3.17
CA ARG A 185 3.86 -5.74 -1.84
C ARG A 185 3.18 -7.09 -1.87
N THR A 186 3.06 -7.73 -0.72
CA THR A 186 2.27 -8.92 -0.49
C THR A 186 1.82 -8.98 0.96
N GLY A 187 0.66 -9.54 1.18
CA GLY A 187 0.08 -9.77 2.49
C GLY A 187 -1.18 -10.63 2.43
N LEU A 188 -1.75 -10.93 3.61
CA LEU A 188 -3.00 -11.70 3.72
C LEU A 188 -4.20 -10.98 3.10
N GLU A 189 -4.10 -9.68 2.86
CA GLU A 189 -5.05 -8.91 2.08
C GLU A 189 -5.03 -9.34 0.60
N ASP A 190 -3.85 -9.65 0.08
CA ASP A 190 -3.62 -9.91 -1.34
C ASP A 190 -3.82 -11.38 -1.70
N THR A 191 -3.35 -12.31 -0.84
CA THR A 191 -3.45 -13.75 -1.06
C THR A 191 -3.34 -14.56 0.23
N LEU A 192 -3.99 -15.70 0.26
CA LEU A 192 -3.90 -16.68 1.36
C LEU A 192 -3.01 -17.89 1.02
N THR A 193 -2.41 -17.91 -0.18
CA THR A 193 -1.62 -19.05 -0.66
C THR A 193 -0.20 -18.65 -1.02
N LEU A 194 0.75 -19.54 -0.78
CA LEU A 194 2.14 -19.45 -1.21
C LEU A 194 2.29 -19.73 -2.72
N PRO A 195 3.45 -19.47 -3.34
CA PRO A 195 3.67 -19.73 -4.77
C PRO A 195 3.45 -21.18 -5.20
N ASP A 196 3.62 -22.13 -4.29
CA ASP A 196 3.40 -23.57 -4.54
C ASP A 196 1.94 -24.02 -4.37
N GLY A 197 1.04 -23.06 -4.05
CA GLY A 197 -0.39 -23.30 -3.81
C GLY A 197 -0.73 -23.73 -2.38
N SER A 198 0.22 -23.93 -1.49
CA SER A 198 -0.03 -24.22 -0.09
C SER A 198 -0.56 -22.98 0.64
N ARG A 199 -1.28 -23.19 1.75
CA ARG A 199 -1.79 -22.10 2.57
C ARG A 199 -0.65 -21.39 3.30
N ALA A 200 -0.65 -20.06 3.29
CA ALA A 200 0.28 -19.26 4.06
C ALA A 200 -0.14 -19.21 5.54
N ASP A 201 0.82 -19.36 6.45
CA ASP A 201 0.61 -19.27 7.90
C ASP A 201 0.54 -17.82 8.42
N GLY A 202 0.66 -16.81 7.54
CA GLY A 202 0.62 -15.40 7.88
C GLY A 202 1.47 -14.54 6.96
N ASN A 203 1.50 -13.24 7.22
CA ASN A 203 2.26 -12.27 6.42
C ASN A 203 3.75 -12.60 6.37
N ARG A 204 4.33 -13.11 7.46
CA ARG A 204 5.73 -13.55 7.51
C ARG A 204 6.07 -14.55 6.40
N ALA A 205 5.22 -15.56 6.19
CA ALA A 205 5.45 -16.60 5.17
C ALA A 205 5.34 -16.02 3.75
N LEU A 206 4.37 -15.14 3.52
CA LEU A 206 4.18 -14.46 2.23
C LEU A 206 5.39 -13.57 1.90
N VAL A 207 5.84 -12.74 2.85
CA VAL A 207 6.99 -11.86 2.66
C VAL A 207 8.28 -12.65 2.46
N ALA A 208 8.49 -13.74 3.20
CA ALA A 208 9.66 -14.62 3.00
C ALA A 208 9.67 -15.21 1.59
N ALA A 209 8.54 -15.73 1.11
CA ALA A 209 8.43 -16.26 -0.25
C ALA A 209 8.66 -15.18 -1.33
N ALA A 210 8.11 -13.98 -1.14
CA ALA A 210 8.35 -12.85 -2.05
C ALA A 210 9.83 -12.43 -2.05
N SER A 211 10.46 -12.32 -0.87
CA SER A 211 11.88 -11.99 -0.74
C SER A 211 12.78 -13.00 -1.45
N GLN A 212 12.46 -14.30 -1.33
CA GLN A 212 13.16 -15.37 -2.05
C GLN A 212 12.99 -15.21 -3.57
N MET A 213 11.78 -15.01 -4.08
CA MET A 213 11.52 -14.78 -5.50
C MET A 213 12.28 -13.58 -6.05
N LEU A 214 12.45 -12.53 -5.24
CA LEU A 214 13.17 -11.30 -5.60
C LEU A 214 14.69 -11.39 -5.42
N GLY A 215 15.21 -12.49 -4.85
CA GLY A 215 16.63 -12.68 -4.57
C GLY A 215 17.19 -11.73 -3.52
N LEU A 216 16.37 -11.30 -2.57
CA LEU A 216 16.74 -10.32 -1.53
C LEU A 216 17.49 -10.97 -0.37
N GLU A 217 17.34 -12.28 -0.15
CA GLU A 217 17.95 -13.01 0.97
C GLU A 217 19.50 -13.03 0.95
N SER A 218 20.11 -12.89 -0.23
CA SER A 218 21.55 -13.05 -0.40
C SER A 218 22.38 -11.78 -0.17
N LYS A 219 21.76 -10.64 0.04
CA LYS A 219 22.48 -9.34 0.00
C LYS A 219 22.74 -8.68 1.34
N GLY A 220 22.25 -9.20 2.46
CA GLY A 220 22.50 -8.62 3.79
C GLY A 220 22.28 -7.10 3.88
N ARG A 221 21.56 -6.52 2.96
CA ARG A 221 21.25 -5.11 2.86
C ARG A 221 19.75 -4.95 2.74
N GLY A 222 19.25 -4.18 3.68
CA GLY A 222 17.86 -3.79 3.71
C GLY A 222 17.35 -3.36 2.34
N CYS A 223 16.16 -3.83 2.13
CA CYS A 223 15.12 -3.36 1.25
C CYS A 223 15.51 -2.48 0.05
N LEU A 224 14.96 -2.87 -1.11
CA LEU A 224 14.85 -2.02 -2.31
C LEU A 224 13.93 -0.81 -2.07
N PHE A 225 14.20 -0.02 -1.03
CA PHE A 225 13.80 1.37 -0.97
C PHE A 225 14.98 2.18 -1.46
N HIS A 226 15.12 2.29 -2.78
CA HIS A 226 16.04 3.26 -3.37
C HIS A 226 15.50 4.66 -3.09
N ARG A 227 16.15 5.31 -2.08
CA ARG A 227 16.22 6.77 -1.95
C ARG A 227 14.91 7.54 -2.03
N TRP A 228 14.20 7.67 -0.91
CA TRP A 228 13.32 8.81 -0.72
C TRP A 228 13.18 9.13 0.78
N TRP A 229 14.23 9.74 1.34
CA TRP A 229 14.21 10.64 2.51
C TRP A 229 15.36 11.61 2.35
#